data_e5a21cf4de8344e45e4ad4b0f9095189
#
_entry.id   e5a21cf4de8344e45e4ad4b0f9095189
#
_cell.length_a   1.000
_cell.length_b   1.000
_cell.length_c   1.000
_cell.angle_alpha   90.00
_cell.angle_beta   90.00
_cell.angle_gamma   90.00
#
_symmetry.space_group_name_H-M   'P 1'
#
loop_
_entity.id
_entity.type
_entity.pdbx_description
1 polymer ?
#
loop_
_entity_poly.entity_id
_entity_poly.type
_entity_poly.pdbx_seq_one_letter_code
_entity_poly.pdbx_strand_id
1 'polypeptide(L)'
;MPAPEAHGLPLIRLGKPEPGTTMPTVNQLVRASRVSSVTKSKSPALKGSPQKRGVCTKVYTTTPKKPNSALRKVAKVRLTNGFEVISYIGGEGHNLQEHSVVLIRGGRVKDLPGVRYHIVRGSLDLQGVKDRKQSRSKYGAKRPKAK
;
A
#
# COMPACT_ATOMS: atom_id res chain seq x y z
N MET A 1 -13.32 -31.77 40.06
CA MET A 1 -14.37 -30.74 39.93
C MET A 1 -14.15 -29.99 38.65
N PRO A 2 -15.06 -30.07 37.69
CA PRO A 2 -14.93 -29.26 36.48
C PRO A 2 -15.24 -27.79 36.81
N ALA A 3 -14.43 -26.90 36.24
CA ALA A 3 -14.64 -25.46 36.35
C ALA A 3 -15.95 -25.03 35.68
N PRO A 4 -16.67 -24.03 36.21
CA PRO A 4 -17.90 -23.56 35.58
C PRO A 4 -17.59 -22.91 34.24
N GLU A 5 -18.27 -23.40 33.21
CA GLU A 5 -18.26 -22.76 31.88
C GLU A 5 -18.86 -21.36 31.97
N ALA A 6 -18.05 -20.38 31.61
CA ALA A 6 -18.52 -19.01 31.45
C ALA A 6 -19.43 -18.96 30.22
N HIS A 7 -20.74 -18.84 30.46
CA HIS A 7 -21.70 -18.52 29.40
C HIS A 7 -21.39 -17.12 28.87
N GLY A 8 -20.64 -17.05 27.79
CA GLY A 8 -20.43 -15.80 27.06
C GLY A 8 -21.76 -15.29 26.54
N LEU A 9 -22.12 -14.10 26.98
CA LEU A 9 -23.26 -13.37 26.42
C LEU A 9 -23.11 -13.25 24.90
N PRO A 10 -24.16 -13.48 24.12
CA PRO A 10 -24.07 -13.31 22.67
C PRO A 10 -23.77 -11.86 22.36
N LEU A 11 -22.65 -11.62 21.69
CA LEU A 11 -22.34 -10.33 21.10
C LEU A 11 -23.44 -10.00 20.10
N ILE A 12 -24.30 -9.06 20.44
CA ILE A 12 -25.29 -8.51 19.51
C ILE A 12 -24.49 -7.84 18.39
N ARG A 13 -24.37 -8.53 17.27
CA ARG A 13 -23.90 -7.90 16.04
C ARG A 13 -24.94 -6.87 15.63
N LEU A 14 -24.66 -5.62 15.92
CA LEU A 14 -25.39 -4.50 15.30
C LEU A 14 -25.18 -4.64 13.79
N GLY A 15 -26.25 -5.03 13.10
CA GLY A 15 -26.23 -5.16 11.66
C GLY A 15 -25.80 -3.84 11.01
N LYS A 16 -25.01 -3.95 9.96
CA LYS A 16 -24.66 -2.79 9.13
C LYS A 16 -25.96 -2.11 8.68
N PRO A 17 -26.08 -0.79 8.82
CA PRO A 17 -27.21 -0.09 8.21
C PRO A 17 -27.18 -0.29 6.71
N GLU A 18 -28.25 -0.83 6.17
CA GLU A 18 -28.40 -1.00 4.73
C GLU A 18 -28.44 0.37 4.03
N PRO A 19 -27.78 0.50 2.86
CA PRO A 19 -27.86 1.74 2.09
C PRO A 19 -29.29 1.95 1.61
N GLY A 20 -29.91 3.03 2.04
CA GLY A 20 -31.30 3.37 1.71
C GLY A 20 -32.18 3.57 2.92
N THR A 21 -31.63 3.54 4.11
CA THR A 21 -32.37 3.66 5.36
C THR A 21 -32.82 5.10 5.60
N THR A 22 -34.08 5.25 5.87
CA THR A 22 -34.73 6.46 6.35
C THR A 22 -33.96 7.09 7.53
N MET A 23 -34.07 8.42 7.66
CA MET A 23 -33.45 9.14 8.78
C MET A 23 -33.88 8.51 10.14
N PRO A 24 -32.90 8.27 11.05
CA PRO A 24 -33.22 7.69 12.34
C PRO A 24 -34.07 8.67 13.17
N THR A 25 -34.99 8.13 13.95
CA THR A 25 -35.82 8.93 14.88
C THR A 25 -34.99 9.40 16.05
N VAL A 26 -35.50 10.45 16.75
CA VAL A 26 -34.83 10.99 17.95
C VAL A 26 -34.61 9.90 19.00
N ASN A 27 -35.57 9.03 19.20
CA ASN A 27 -35.48 7.92 20.17
C ASN A 27 -34.38 6.92 19.78
N GLN A 28 -34.20 6.63 18.50
CA GLN A 28 -33.12 5.78 18.03
C GLN A 28 -31.76 6.41 18.26
N LEU A 29 -31.61 7.72 18.08
CA LEU A 29 -30.37 8.44 18.33
C LEU A 29 -30.03 8.56 19.84
N VAL A 30 -31.02 8.59 20.69
CA VAL A 30 -30.81 8.58 22.15
C VAL A 30 -30.27 7.23 22.61
N ARG A 31 -30.74 6.14 22.03
CA ARG A 31 -30.27 4.78 22.35
C ARG A 31 -28.89 4.49 21.79
N ALA A 32 -28.63 4.95 20.59
CA ALA A 32 -27.37 4.72 19.89
C ALA A 32 -26.89 6.02 19.23
N SER A 33 -25.73 6.51 19.65
CA SER A 33 -25.11 7.68 19.03
C SER A 33 -24.75 7.38 17.57
N ARG A 34 -24.68 8.42 16.75
CA ARG A 34 -24.21 8.29 15.36
C ARG A 34 -22.76 7.84 15.33
N VAL A 35 -22.48 6.77 14.61
CA VAL A 35 -21.14 6.29 14.40
C VAL A 35 -20.81 6.52 12.92
N SER A 36 -19.77 7.30 12.64
CA SER A 36 -19.30 7.47 11.29
C SER A 36 -18.65 6.18 10.79
N SER A 37 -18.94 5.83 9.54
CA SER A 37 -18.30 4.67 8.91
C SER A 37 -16.81 4.92 8.73
N VAL A 38 -16.00 3.94 9.15
CA VAL A 38 -14.55 4.01 8.96
C VAL A 38 -14.21 3.36 7.62
N THR A 39 -13.66 4.15 6.71
CA THR A 39 -13.14 3.63 5.45
C THR A 39 -11.79 2.97 5.66
N LYS A 40 -11.63 1.76 5.11
CA LYS A 40 -10.34 1.07 5.17
C LYS A 40 -9.31 1.79 4.30
N SER A 41 -8.12 1.96 4.81
CA SER A 41 -7.00 2.50 4.04
C SER A 41 -6.64 1.55 2.90
N LYS A 42 -6.31 2.12 1.74
CA LYS A 42 -5.79 1.36 0.59
C LYS A 42 -4.31 1.01 0.75
N SER A 43 -3.64 1.60 1.72
CA SER A 43 -2.20 1.40 1.99
C SER A 43 -1.97 1.03 3.46
N PRO A 44 -2.45 -0.13 3.92
CA PRO A 44 -2.38 -0.50 5.33
C PRO A 44 -0.95 -0.65 5.85
N ALA A 45 0.00 -1.02 5.01
CA ALA A 45 1.39 -1.22 5.41
C ALA A 45 2.12 0.08 5.76
N LEU A 46 1.65 1.22 5.27
CA LEU A 46 2.26 2.53 5.58
C LEU A 46 1.84 3.07 6.96
N LYS A 47 0.75 2.60 7.52
CA LYS A 47 0.21 3.02 8.83
C LYS A 47 0.11 4.54 8.99
N GLY A 48 -0.44 5.21 7.96
CA GLY A 48 -0.61 6.66 7.96
C GLY A 48 0.64 7.49 7.68
N SER A 49 1.78 6.87 7.41
CA SER A 49 3.01 7.56 7.01
C SER A 49 3.04 7.79 5.50
N PRO A 50 3.63 8.90 5.01
CA PRO A 50 3.73 9.14 3.57
C PRO A 50 4.65 8.14 2.87
N GLN A 51 5.74 7.72 3.52
CA GLN A 51 6.67 6.72 3.02
C GLN A 51 7.14 5.80 4.15
N LYS A 52 7.67 4.65 3.78
CA LYS A 52 8.31 3.72 4.71
C LYS A 52 9.58 3.15 4.08
N ARG A 53 10.60 2.98 4.90
CA ARG A 53 11.84 2.31 4.51
C ARG A 53 11.67 0.80 4.62
N GLY A 54 12.32 0.08 3.72
CA GLY A 54 12.34 -1.38 3.77
C GLY A 54 13.55 -1.96 3.06
N VAL A 55 13.70 -3.25 3.16
CA VAL A 55 14.79 -4.01 2.54
C VAL A 55 14.18 -4.97 1.51
N CYS A 56 14.75 -4.98 0.30
CA CYS A 56 14.33 -5.91 -0.75
C CYS A 56 14.69 -7.34 -0.37
N THR A 57 13.69 -8.23 -0.33
CA THR A 57 13.90 -9.66 -0.12
C THR A 57 14.00 -10.42 -1.42
N LYS A 58 13.33 -9.94 -2.47
CA LYS A 58 13.37 -10.53 -3.81
C LYS A 58 13.05 -9.47 -4.85
N VAL A 59 13.80 -9.47 -5.95
CA VAL A 59 13.53 -8.60 -7.10
C VAL A 59 13.25 -9.49 -8.30
N TYR A 60 12.11 -9.27 -8.98
CA TYR A 60 11.66 -10.12 -10.07
C TYR A 60 10.77 -9.35 -11.04
N THR A 61 10.34 -10.02 -12.10
CA THR A 61 9.40 -9.48 -13.07
C THR A 61 8.09 -10.24 -13.03
N THR A 62 6.99 -9.54 -13.30
CA THR A 62 5.67 -10.15 -13.40
C THR A 62 4.98 -9.69 -14.68
N THR A 63 4.02 -10.51 -15.14
CA THR A 63 3.16 -10.13 -16.26
C THR A 63 1.92 -9.40 -15.73
N PRO A 64 1.42 -8.37 -16.45
CA PRO A 64 0.21 -7.68 -16.06
C PRO A 64 -1.04 -8.51 -16.35
N LYS A 65 -2.19 -8.01 -15.87
CA LYS A 65 -3.49 -8.60 -16.18
C LYS A 65 -3.81 -8.46 -17.68
N LYS A 66 -4.58 -9.42 -18.21
CA LYS A 66 -5.16 -9.29 -19.56
C LYS A 66 -6.02 -8.01 -19.65
N PRO A 67 -6.03 -7.27 -20.75
CA PRO A 67 -5.42 -7.58 -22.06
C PRO A 67 -3.96 -7.14 -22.22
N ASN A 68 -3.31 -6.60 -21.19
CA ASN A 68 -1.95 -6.09 -21.30
C ASN A 68 -0.91 -7.22 -21.26
N SER A 69 0.21 -6.97 -21.90
CA SER A 69 1.35 -7.88 -21.91
C SER A 69 2.64 -7.11 -21.82
N ALA A 70 3.48 -7.45 -20.85
CA ALA A 70 4.80 -6.84 -20.64
C ALA A 70 5.53 -7.59 -19.52
N LEU A 71 6.78 -7.25 -19.30
CA LEU A 71 7.52 -7.68 -18.11
C LEU A 71 7.63 -6.50 -17.15
N ARG A 72 6.76 -6.48 -16.14
CA ARG A 72 6.74 -5.43 -15.11
C ARG A 72 7.73 -5.77 -14.00
N LYS A 73 8.58 -4.80 -13.65
CA LYS A 73 9.61 -4.98 -12.62
C LYS A 73 9.01 -4.68 -11.27
N VAL A 74 9.10 -5.66 -10.35
CA VAL A 74 8.58 -5.55 -9.00
C VAL A 74 9.62 -6.06 -8.01
N ALA A 75 9.48 -5.65 -6.77
CA ALA A 75 10.31 -6.12 -5.67
C ALA A 75 9.44 -6.46 -4.46
N LYS A 76 9.77 -7.56 -3.83
CA LYS A 76 9.19 -7.91 -2.54
C LYS A 76 10.04 -7.25 -1.46
N VAL A 77 9.43 -6.42 -0.65
CA VAL A 77 10.12 -5.56 0.32
C VAL A 77 9.59 -5.83 1.72
N ARG A 78 10.49 -6.05 2.66
CA ARG A 78 10.16 -6.11 4.08
C ARG A 78 10.34 -4.71 4.68
N LEU A 79 9.26 -4.13 5.16
CA LEU A 79 9.26 -2.82 5.79
C LEU A 79 9.79 -2.86 7.22
N THR A 80 10.22 -1.70 7.73
CA THR A 80 10.71 -1.57 9.11
C THR A 80 9.66 -1.89 10.17
N ASN A 81 8.37 -1.80 9.80
CA ASN A 81 7.25 -2.15 10.69
C ASN A 81 6.86 -3.64 10.65
N GLY A 82 7.61 -4.48 9.96
CA GLY A 82 7.39 -5.92 9.88
C GLY A 82 6.50 -6.38 8.73
N PHE A 83 5.82 -5.48 8.02
CA PHE A 83 5.02 -5.85 6.84
C PHE A 83 5.91 -6.20 5.65
N GLU A 84 5.49 -7.20 4.91
CA GLU A 84 6.14 -7.60 3.67
C GLU A 84 5.18 -7.31 2.51
N VAL A 85 5.61 -6.47 1.58
CA VAL A 85 4.76 -5.98 0.49
C VAL A 85 5.45 -6.13 -0.86
N ILE A 86 4.64 -6.20 -1.92
CA ILE A 86 5.13 -6.18 -3.29
C ILE A 86 4.99 -4.75 -3.80
N SER A 87 6.09 -4.19 -4.28
CA SER A 87 6.17 -2.80 -4.75
C SER A 87 6.65 -2.74 -6.18
N TYR A 88 6.09 -1.80 -6.94
CA TYR A 88 6.46 -1.59 -8.34
C TYR A 88 7.70 -0.69 -8.44
N ILE A 89 8.61 -1.06 -9.33
CA ILE A 89 9.80 -0.26 -9.64
C ILE A 89 9.51 0.54 -10.91
N GLY A 90 9.33 1.86 -10.78
CA GLY A 90 9.04 2.74 -11.90
C GLY A 90 10.27 3.07 -12.75
N GLY A 91 10.03 3.54 -13.97
CA GLY A 91 11.08 3.98 -14.88
C GLY A 91 11.75 2.83 -15.65
N GLU A 92 12.72 3.19 -16.48
CA GLU A 92 13.49 2.23 -17.28
C GLU A 92 14.77 1.84 -16.56
N GLY A 93 14.94 0.54 -16.33
CA GLY A 93 16.12 0.00 -15.67
C GLY A 93 16.20 0.32 -14.19
N HIS A 94 16.89 -0.50 -13.45
CA HIS A 94 17.13 -0.29 -12.02
C HIS A 94 18.40 -1.05 -11.60
N ASN A 95 18.92 -0.68 -10.42
CA ASN A 95 20.09 -1.32 -9.83
C ASN A 95 19.77 -2.11 -8.57
N LEU A 96 18.50 -2.43 -8.33
CA LEU A 96 18.07 -3.14 -7.14
C LEU A 96 18.50 -4.59 -7.17
N GLN A 97 18.97 -5.04 -6.01
CA GLN A 97 19.34 -6.42 -5.75
C GLN A 97 18.70 -6.87 -4.44
N GLU A 98 18.81 -8.15 -4.14
CA GLU A 98 18.46 -8.66 -2.84
C GLU A 98 19.26 -7.92 -1.74
N HIS A 99 18.59 -7.59 -0.64
CA HIS A 99 19.12 -6.83 0.50
C HIS A 99 19.35 -5.32 0.24
N SER A 100 18.93 -4.78 -0.91
CA SER A 100 18.93 -3.33 -1.13
C SER A 100 17.93 -2.62 -0.24
N VAL A 101 18.33 -1.49 0.34
CA VAL A 101 17.44 -0.64 1.15
C VAL A 101 16.70 0.32 0.24
N VAL A 102 15.39 0.37 0.36
CA VAL A 102 14.53 1.20 -0.50
C VAL A 102 13.50 1.97 0.31
N LEU A 103 12.97 3.03 -0.29
CA LEU A 103 11.89 3.83 0.25
C LEU A 103 10.62 3.54 -0.55
N ILE A 104 9.53 3.22 0.16
CA ILE A 104 8.25 2.85 -0.45
C ILE A 104 7.23 3.95 -0.19
N ARG A 105 6.43 4.26 -1.20
CA ARG A 105 5.26 5.13 -1.10
C ARG A 105 4.00 4.39 -1.52
N GLY A 106 2.85 4.94 -1.16
CA GLY A 106 1.56 4.42 -1.63
C GLY A 106 1.34 4.68 -3.12
N GLY A 107 0.42 3.97 -3.68
CA GLY A 107 0.02 4.07 -5.08
C GLY A 107 -0.15 2.68 -5.69
N ARG A 108 -1.38 2.36 -6.11
CA ARG A 108 -1.68 1.08 -6.70
C ARG A 108 -1.30 1.05 -8.18
N VAL A 109 -0.78 -0.08 -8.62
CA VAL A 109 -0.58 -0.37 -10.05
C VAL A 109 -1.80 -1.14 -10.55
N LYS A 110 -2.57 -0.52 -11.44
CA LYS A 110 -3.83 -1.08 -11.93
C LYS A 110 -3.63 -2.40 -12.70
N ASP A 111 -2.53 -2.51 -13.44
CA ASP A 111 -2.22 -3.68 -14.27
C ASP A 111 -1.74 -4.89 -13.47
N LEU A 112 -1.27 -4.69 -12.26
CA LEU A 112 -0.69 -5.76 -11.45
C LEU A 112 -1.56 -6.07 -10.24
N PRO A 113 -2.00 -7.32 -10.06
CA PRO A 113 -2.80 -7.69 -8.91
C PRO A 113 -1.94 -7.69 -7.63
N GLY A 114 -2.47 -7.11 -6.55
CA GLY A 114 -1.81 -7.11 -5.25
C GLY A 114 -0.66 -6.11 -5.10
N VAL A 115 -0.34 -5.33 -6.11
CA VAL A 115 0.70 -4.30 -6.05
C VAL A 115 0.07 -2.96 -5.70
N ARG A 116 0.24 -2.52 -4.44
CA ARG A 116 -0.37 -1.30 -3.89
C ARG A 116 0.64 -0.21 -3.59
N TYR A 117 1.91 -0.45 -3.87
CA TYR A 117 3.00 0.43 -3.47
C TYR A 117 3.95 0.64 -4.62
N HIS A 118 4.68 1.76 -4.56
CA HIS A 118 5.75 2.07 -5.49
C HIS A 118 7.04 2.29 -4.72
N ILE A 119 8.16 1.93 -5.32
CA ILE A 119 9.48 2.28 -4.81
C ILE A 119 9.86 3.68 -5.34
N VAL A 120 10.33 4.55 -4.45
CA VAL A 120 10.74 5.92 -4.81
C VAL A 120 12.11 5.87 -5.48
N ARG A 121 12.19 6.35 -6.73
CA ARG A 121 13.44 6.45 -7.48
C ARG A 121 14.32 7.57 -6.93
N GLY A 122 15.63 7.34 -6.94
CA GLY A 122 16.61 8.34 -6.49
C GLY A 122 16.77 8.43 -4.98
N SER A 123 16.19 7.53 -4.22
CA SER A 123 16.26 7.48 -2.76
C SER A 123 16.97 6.22 -2.28
N LEU A 124 17.75 6.34 -1.22
CA LEU A 124 18.48 5.22 -0.61
C LEU A 124 19.32 4.46 -1.66
N ASP A 125 19.15 3.15 -1.78
CA ASP A 125 19.96 2.34 -2.69
C ASP A 125 19.47 2.33 -4.14
N LEU A 126 18.31 2.89 -4.42
CA LEU A 126 17.79 2.95 -5.79
C LEU A 126 18.17 4.26 -6.46
N GLN A 127 18.94 4.17 -7.53
CA GLN A 127 19.32 5.32 -8.33
C GLN A 127 18.15 5.87 -9.15
N GLY A 128 18.24 7.15 -9.52
CA GLY A 128 17.31 7.75 -10.46
C GLY A 128 17.43 7.16 -11.86
N VAL A 129 16.45 7.45 -12.69
CA VAL A 129 16.49 7.02 -14.10
C VAL A 129 17.56 7.81 -14.84
N LYS A 130 18.49 7.08 -15.48
CA LYS A 130 19.60 7.68 -16.20
C LYS A 130 19.13 8.40 -17.47
N ASP A 131 19.68 9.58 -17.73
CA ASP A 131 19.42 10.38 -18.93
C ASP A 131 17.98 10.83 -19.15
N ARG A 132 17.16 10.79 -18.10
CA ARG A 132 15.80 11.26 -18.19
C ARG A 132 15.74 12.80 -18.14
N LYS A 133 15.02 13.39 -19.07
CA LYS A 133 14.90 14.86 -19.21
C LYS A 133 13.54 15.40 -18.80
N GLN A 134 12.47 14.62 -18.95
CA GLN A 134 11.11 15.03 -18.60
C GLN A 134 10.66 14.36 -17.30
N SER A 135 9.90 15.08 -16.48
CA SER A 135 9.38 14.60 -15.20
C SER A 135 10.47 14.02 -14.30
N ARG A 136 11.60 14.70 -14.23
CA ARG A 136 12.78 14.22 -13.50
C ARG A 136 12.53 13.96 -12.02
N SER A 137 11.69 14.77 -11.39
CA SER A 137 11.37 14.62 -9.97
C SER A 137 10.65 13.32 -9.66
N LYS A 138 9.83 12.81 -10.59
CA LYS A 138 9.09 11.55 -10.41
C LYS A 138 10.00 10.32 -10.51
N TYR A 139 11.15 10.47 -11.18
CA TYR A 139 12.07 9.35 -11.45
C TYR A 139 13.44 9.55 -10.84
N GLY A 140 13.58 10.53 -9.97
CA GLY A 140 14.83 10.78 -9.24
C GLY A 140 15.99 11.23 -10.11
N ALA A 141 15.74 11.77 -11.30
CA ALA A 141 16.79 12.23 -12.18
C ALA A 141 17.25 13.66 -11.80
N LYS A 142 18.56 13.85 -11.74
CA LYS A 142 19.16 15.16 -11.46
C LYS A 142 19.09 16.06 -12.69
N ARG A 143 19.08 17.39 -12.45
CA ARG A 143 19.14 18.38 -13.53
C ARG A 143 20.43 18.19 -14.33
N PRO A 144 20.37 18.11 -15.67
CA PRO A 144 21.59 18.06 -16.47
C PRO A 144 22.38 19.35 -16.28
N LYS A 145 23.67 19.23 -16.03
CA LYS A 145 24.56 20.37 -15.91
C LYS A 145 24.77 20.99 -17.28
N ALA A 146 24.60 22.32 -17.37
CA ALA A 146 25.03 23.05 -18.55
C ALA A 146 26.56 22.98 -18.65
N LYS A 147 27.08 22.65 -19.88
CA LYS A 147 28.52 22.76 -20.16
C LYS A 147 28.90 24.21 -20.37
#